data_4a4f3b986fc4ec70f441d94638413d37
#
_entry.id   4a4f3b986fc4ec70f441d94638413d37
#
_cell.length_a   1.000
_cell.length_b   1.000
_cell.length_c   1.000
_cell.angle_alpha   90.00
_cell.angle_beta   90.00
_cell.angle_gamma   90.00
#
_symmetry.space_group_name_H-M   'P 1'
#
loop_
_entity.id
_entity.type
_entity.pdbx_description
1 polymer ?
#
loop_
_entity_poly.entity_id
_entity_poly.type
_entity_poly.pdbx_seq_one_letter_code
_entity_poly.pdbx_strand_id
1 'polypeptide(L)'
;MISFKNNYDAVVIGGGPAGSTTAALLAEQGHDVLIVEKEKFPRYHVGESLMPFCYFPLERLGLVETLMESANPRKYCVQFVRQDGFLSQPFYFFQHFDHPS
;
A
#
# COMPACT_ATOMS: atom_id res chain seq x y z
N MET A 1 7.74 -24.38 -11.52
CA MET A 1 6.28 -24.60 -11.45
C MET A 1 5.80 -24.33 -10.02
N ILE A 2 4.73 -23.59 -9.86
CA ILE A 2 4.13 -23.35 -8.54
C ILE A 2 3.33 -24.60 -8.15
N SER A 3 3.63 -25.14 -6.97
CA SER A 3 2.89 -26.27 -6.42
C SER A 3 1.90 -25.75 -5.38
N PHE A 4 0.63 -26.05 -5.55
CA PHE A 4 -0.41 -25.66 -4.60
C PHE A 4 -0.62 -26.74 -3.54
N LYS A 5 -0.88 -26.29 -2.31
CA LYS A 5 -1.32 -27.16 -1.22
C LYS A 5 -2.84 -27.38 -1.32
N ASN A 6 -3.33 -28.42 -0.63
CA ASN A 6 -4.77 -28.66 -0.55
C ASN A 6 -5.47 -27.74 0.46
N ASN A 7 -4.73 -27.20 1.42
CA ASN A 7 -5.25 -26.35 2.49
C ASN A 7 -4.33 -25.16 2.74
N TYR A 8 -4.93 -24.02 3.03
CA TYR A 8 -4.25 -22.80 3.46
C TYR A 8 -4.98 -22.22 4.67
N ASP A 9 -4.23 -21.53 5.54
CA ASP A 9 -4.82 -20.82 6.67
C ASP A 9 -5.63 -19.62 6.21
N ALA A 10 -5.17 -18.95 5.14
CA ALA A 10 -5.85 -17.81 4.56
C ALA A 10 -5.65 -17.76 3.05
N VAL A 11 -6.66 -17.31 2.34
CA VAL A 11 -6.60 -17.00 0.91
C VAL A 11 -6.92 -15.54 0.73
N VAL A 12 -5.99 -14.81 0.12
CA VAL A 12 -6.15 -13.38 -0.16
C VAL A 12 -6.45 -13.20 -1.65
N ILE A 13 -7.58 -12.62 -1.95
CA ILE A 13 -8.00 -12.35 -3.32
C ILE A 13 -7.59 -10.93 -3.68
N GLY A 14 -6.64 -10.82 -4.60
CA GLY A 14 -6.04 -9.57 -5.04
C GLY A 14 -4.64 -9.35 -4.50
N GLY A 15 -3.69 -9.11 -5.40
CA GLY A 15 -2.27 -8.87 -5.10
C GLY A 15 -1.88 -7.39 -5.09
N GLY A 16 -2.82 -6.48 -4.92
CA GLY A 16 -2.56 -5.06 -4.78
C GLY A 16 -1.96 -4.70 -3.41
N PRO A 17 -1.82 -3.40 -3.09
CA PRO A 17 -1.18 -2.98 -1.83
C PRO A 17 -1.84 -3.57 -0.58
N ALA A 18 -3.16 -3.59 -0.52
CA ALA A 18 -3.88 -4.12 0.65
C ALA A 18 -3.70 -5.64 0.77
N GLY A 19 -3.88 -6.36 -0.33
CA GLY A 19 -3.78 -7.83 -0.34
C GLY A 19 -2.37 -8.31 -0.06
N SER A 20 -1.37 -7.73 -0.72
CA SER A 20 0.03 -8.11 -0.51
C SER A 20 0.50 -7.79 0.90
N THR A 21 0.10 -6.65 1.47
CA THR A 21 0.42 -6.27 2.85
C THR A 21 -0.21 -7.25 3.85
N THR A 22 -1.49 -7.56 3.67
CA THR A 22 -2.21 -8.50 4.53
C THR A 22 -1.56 -9.88 4.49
N ALA A 23 -1.30 -10.39 3.29
CA ALA A 23 -0.69 -11.70 3.12
C ALA A 23 0.72 -11.77 3.72
N ALA A 24 1.54 -10.73 3.53
CA ALA A 24 2.89 -10.67 4.07
C ALA A 24 2.89 -10.69 5.61
N LEU A 25 1.99 -9.93 6.23
CA LEU A 25 1.88 -9.89 7.68
C LEU A 25 1.36 -11.20 8.25
N LEU A 26 0.43 -11.85 7.60
CA LEU A 26 -0.04 -13.18 8.00
C LEU A 26 1.07 -14.24 7.87
N ALA A 27 1.81 -14.20 6.78
CA ALA A 27 2.92 -15.11 6.56
C ALA A 27 4.03 -14.92 7.60
N GLU A 28 4.31 -13.67 7.98
CA GLU A 28 5.28 -13.35 9.02
C GLU A 28 4.87 -13.95 10.36
N GLN A 29 3.58 -14.06 10.64
CA GLN A 29 3.04 -14.68 11.85
C GLN A 29 3.01 -16.22 11.79
N GLY A 30 3.49 -16.81 10.72
CA GLY A 30 3.59 -18.25 10.56
C GLY A 30 2.39 -18.92 9.90
N HIS A 31 1.46 -18.16 9.35
CA HIS A 31 0.31 -18.71 8.64
C HIS A 31 0.65 -19.08 7.20
N ASP A 32 0.03 -20.14 6.71
CA ASP A 32 0.07 -20.52 5.29
C ASP A 32 -0.91 -19.64 4.53
N VAL A 33 -0.40 -18.81 3.61
CA VAL A 33 -1.22 -17.83 2.88
C VAL A 33 -1.08 -18.04 1.39
N LEU A 34 -2.19 -18.01 0.69
CA LEU A 34 -2.25 -17.99 -0.77
C LEU A 34 -2.78 -16.65 -1.25
N ILE A 35 -2.07 -16.01 -2.16
CA ILE A 35 -2.59 -14.84 -2.87
C ILE A 35 -3.07 -15.30 -4.25
N VAL A 36 -4.28 -14.90 -4.60
CA VAL A 36 -4.86 -15.13 -5.94
C VAL A 36 -5.01 -13.78 -6.63
N GLU A 37 -4.29 -13.59 -7.72
CA GLU A 37 -4.33 -12.37 -8.52
C GLU A 37 -4.74 -12.73 -9.96
N LYS A 38 -5.76 -12.04 -10.48
CA LYS A 38 -6.30 -12.32 -11.82
C LYS A 38 -5.42 -11.81 -12.96
N GLU A 39 -4.52 -10.87 -12.69
CA GLU A 39 -3.71 -10.23 -13.70
C GLU A 39 -2.21 -10.44 -13.44
N LYS A 40 -1.43 -10.33 -14.50
CA LYS A 40 0.04 -10.37 -14.40
C LYS A 40 0.56 -8.95 -14.24
N PHE A 41 1.43 -8.73 -13.26
CA PHE A 41 2.10 -7.44 -13.06
C PHE A 41 3.26 -7.24 -14.06
N PRO A 42 3.53 -5.99 -14.50
CA PRO A 42 2.78 -4.77 -14.19
C PRO A 42 1.41 -4.75 -14.88
N ARG A 43 0.44 -4.11 -14.24
CA ARG A 43 -0.92 -4.02 -14.74
C ARG A 43 -1.48 -2.62 -14.57
N TYR A 44 -2.55 -2.31 -15.31
CA TYR A 44 -3.30 -1.08 -15.11
C TYR A 44 -3.96 -1.10 -13.72
N HIS A 45 -3.87 0.02 -13.02
CA HIS A 45 -4.55 0.21 -11.75
C HIS A 45 -4.84 1.69 -11.51
N VAL A 46 -5.79 1.95 -10.61
CA VAL A 46 -6.16 3.29 -10.16
C VAL A 46 -5.83 3.38 -8.66
N GLY A 47 -5.47 4.57 -8.20
CA GLY A 47 -5.09 4.77 -6.80
C GLY A 47 -3.60 4.54 -6.56
N GLU A 48 -2.76 5.25 -7.30
CA GLU A 48 -1.29 5.12 -7.25
C GLU A 48 -0.67 5.81 -6.04
N SER A 49 -1.43 6.69 -5.37
CA SER A 49 -0.91 7.43 -4.22
C SER A 49 -1.25 6.74 -2.90
N LEU A 50 -0.28 6.73 -2.00
CA LEU A 50 -0.47 6.25 -0.64
C LEU A 50 -0.68 7.42 0.31
N MET A 51 -1.69 7.30 1.17
CA MET A 51 -1.95 8.27 2.23
C MET A 51 -1.03 8.02 3.43
N PRO A 52 -0.83 9.04 4.30
CA PRO A 52 0.15 8.93 5.40
C PRO A 52 -0.01 7.74 6.32
N PHE A 53 -1.23 7.30 6.60
CA PHE A 53 -1.47 6.17 7.49
C PHE A 53 -0.85 4.85 6.98
N CYS A 54 -0.58 4.76 5.68
CA CYS A 54 0.10 3.60 5.10
C CYS A 54 1.53 3.43 5.61
N TYR A 55 2.11 4.45 6.22
CA TYR A 55 3.44 4.39 6.82
C TYR A 55 3.56 3.23 7.82
N PHE A 56 2.57 3.05 8.68
CA PHE A 56 2.64 2.07 9.77
C PHE A 56 2.74 0.61 9.30
N PRO A 57 1.87 0.11 8.41
CA PRO A 57 2.06 -1.24 7.88
C PRO A 57 3.34 -1.39 7.04
N LEU A 58 3.77 -0.34 6.34
CA LEU A 58 5.02 -0.38 5.57
C LEU A 58 6.24 -0.43 6.49
N GLU A 59 6.23 0.30 7.60
CA GLU A 59 7.27 0.22 8.62
C GLU A 59 7.32 -1.17 9.24
N ARG A 60 6.15 -1.72 9.55
CA ARG A 60 6.03 -3.06 10.11
C ARG A 60 6.62 -4.14 9.20
N LEU A 61 6.53 -3.95 7.87
CA LEU A 61 7.10 -4.84 6.86
C LEU A 61 8.56 -4.52 6.53
N GLY A 62 9.14 -3.45 7.09
CA GLY A 62 10.50 -3.04 6.79
C GLY A 62 10.69 -2.44 5.41
N LEU A 63 9.66 -1.84 4.82
CA LEU A 63 9.67 -1.33 3.44
C LEU A 63 9.87 0.18 3.33
N VAL A 64 9.86 0.91 4.44
CA VAL A 64 9.92 2.39 4.41
C VAL A 64 11.20 2.89 3.73
N GLU A 65 12.35 2.37 4.11
CA GLU A 65 13.63 2.79 3.51
C GLU A 65 13.67 2.48 2.02
N THR A 66 13.23 1.31 1.61
CA THR A 66 13.17 0.92 0.21
C THR A 66 12.33 1.90 -0.61
N LEU A 67 11.19 2.32 -0.08
CA LEU A 67 10.33 3.29 -0.75
C LEU A 67 10.94 4.68 -0.78
N MET A 68 11.60 5.11 0.30
CA MET A 68 12.26 6.42 0.35
C MET A 68 13.43 6.52 -0.61
N GLU A 69 14.15 5.44 -0.84
CA GLU A 69 15.27 5.37 -1.79
C GLU A 69 14.80 5.13 -3.23
N SER A 70 13.54 4.80 -3.45
CA SER A 70 13.00 4.56 -4.78
C SER A 70 12.84 5.85 -5.58
N ALA A 71 12.64 5.70 -6.90
CA ALA A 71 12.36 6.81 -7.80
C ALA A 71 10.93 7.34 -7.69
N ASN A 72 10.10 6.78 -6.80
CA ASN A 72 8.74 7.24 -6.62
C ASN A 72 8.70 8.62 -5.96
N PRO A 73 7.93 9.56 -6.50
CA PRO A 73 7.80 10.88 -5.89
C PRO A 73 7.09 10.79 -4.54
N ARG A 74 7.49 11.66 -3.62
CA ARG A 74 6.81 11.76 -2.32
C ARG A 74 5.57 12.62 -2.43
N LYS A 75 4.53 12.21 -1.73
CA LYS A 75 3.30 12.96 -1.60
C LYS A 75 3.33 13.74 -0.28
N TYR A 76 3.30 15.06 -0.37
CA TYR A 76 3.46 15.94 0.79
C TYR A 76 2.16 16.52 1.31
N CYS A 77 1.15 16.61 0.45
CA CYS A 77 -0.11 17.25 0.83
C CYS A 77 -1.27 16.79 -0.04
N VAL A 78 -2.46 17.16 0.38
CA VAL A 78 -3.67 17.10 -0.44
C VAL A 78 -4.32 18.47 -0.45
N GLN A 79 -4.98 18.79 -1.56
CA GLN A 79 -5.78 19.98 -1.71
C GLN A 79 -7.06 19.59 -2.46
N PHE A 80 -8.17 20.15 -2.04
CA PHE A 80 -9.46 19.83 -2.63
C PHE A 80 -9.92 20.99 -3.51
N VAL A 81 -10.50 20.65 -4.65
CA VAL A 81 -11.11 21.59 -5.57
C VAL A 81 -12.60 21.30 -5.62
N ARG A 82 -13.39 22.32 -5.31
CA ARG A 82 -14.84 22.23 -5.38
C ARG A 82 -15.31 22.48 -6.82
N GLN A 83 -16.49 21.99 -7.15
CA GLN A 83 -17.03 22.07 -8.52
C GLN A 83 -17.15 23.53 -9.05
N ASP A 84 -17.33 24.51 -8.15
CA ASP A 84 -17.37 25.93 -8.49
C ASP A 84 -15.98 26.58 -8.64
N GLY A 85 -14.91 25.76 -8.55
CA GLY A 85 -13.52 26.22 -8.68
C GLY A 85 -12.88 26.69 -7.36
N PHE A 86 -13.61 26.64 -6.25
CA PHE A 86 -13.03 26.97 -4.94
C PHE A 86 -11.94 25.97 -4.57
N LEU A 87 -10.79 26.48 -4.12
CA LEU A 87 -9.67 25.69 -3.65
C LEU A 87 -9.63 25.70 -2.12
N SER A 88 -9.50 24.52 -1.52
CA SER A 88 -9.25 24.42 -0.09
C SER A 88 -7.83 24.88 0.26
N GLN A 89 -7.57 25.12 1.54
CA GLN A 89 -6.20 25.21 2.02
C GLN A 89 -5.49 23.87 1.79
N PRO A 90 -4.19 23.86 1.43
CA PRO A 90 -3.44 22.62 1.36
C PRO A 90 -3.32 21.99 2.75
N PHE A 91 -3.57 20.70 2.81
CA PHE A 91 -3.36 19.90 4.01
C PHE A 91 -1.99 19.24 3.91
N TYR A 92 -1.00 19.83 4.55
CA TYR A 92 0.36 19.32 4.55
C TYR A 92 0.55 18.22 5.59
N PHE A 93 1.05 17.08 5.18
CA PHE A 93 1.16 15.91 6.04
C PHE A 93 2.14 16.11 7.19
N PHE A 94 3.24 16.83 6.97
CA PHE A 94 4.24 17.10 8.01
C PHE A 94 3.69 17.89 9.19
N GLN A 95 2.58 18.57 9.02
CA GLN A 95 1.93 19.33 10.11
C GLN A 95 1.10 18.43 11.02
N HIS A 96 0.80 17.20 10.60
CA HIS A 96 -0.10 16.29 11.29
C HIS A 96 0.52 14.94 11.63
N PHE A 97 1.62 14.59 11.01
CA PHE A 97 2.29 13.30 11.16
C PHE A 97 3.78 13.50 11.37
N ASP A 98 4.34 12.78 12.32
CA ASP A 98 5.76 12.86 12.66
C ASP A 98 6.66 12.00 11.76
N HIS A 99 6.06 11.09 11.00
CA HIS A 99 6.81 10.22 10.09
C HIS A 99 7.02 10.88 8.72
N PRO A 100 7.99 10.41 7.91
CA PRO A 100 8.24 10.93 6.57
C PRO A 100 7.04 10.75 5.63
N SER A 101 6.93 11.69 4.70
CA SER A 101 5.95 11.58 3.61
C SER A 101 6.42 10.59 2.56
#